data_984704aaba4286ccfaac3149ee007df7
#
_entry.id   984704aaba4286ccfaac3149ee007df7
#
_cell.length_a   1.000
_cell.length_b   1.000
_cell.length_c   1.000
_cell.angle_alpha   90.00
_cell.angle_beta   90.00
_cell.angle_gamma   90.00
#
_symmetry.space_group_name_H-M   'P 1'
#
loop_
_entity.id
_entity.type
_entity.pdbx_description
1 polymer ?
#
loop_
_entity_poly.entity_id
_entity_poly.type
_entity_poly.pdbx_seq_one_letter_code
_entity_poly.pdbx_strand_id
1 'polypeptide(L)'
;MALLLKNAHVVDPAVELDGCVDVLVEGDKIAAVGENLTCDAAEVIDLTGKYLVPGLVDMHVHLREPGFEAKGDIESETAAAAHGGFTGVCSMPNTKPVTDNGVVVEYIKSVAAAKGHCRVYPSGAMTKGLKGEIISEMGDMVEHGCVAFTDDGHGVQGAGMLRRAMDYGQMFGKVFMSHCQDEDLVGDGQINEGAVSTRLGLLGWPAEGEELQIMRDIMIAELTGAKLHIQHISTAKGLDMVRAAKAKGLPVTCEATPHHLFLTEDAIDGTYNTCFKVNPPLRTAADAEALIAGVIDGTVDAIATDHAPHSDWEKSREFELAPFGMTGLETALGLVITNLVKTGKITFARMVELMAIEPRKILGLDQVTIAEGSVADLTVFDADVAWTVSEDDFVSHAKNFGFKGAELTGRATDVFVGGKRTLANGVVC
;
A
#
# COMPACT_ATOMS: atom_id res chain seq x y z
N MET A 1 23.87 8.72 17.14
CA MET A 1 24.87 8.45 16.07
C MET A 1 24.56 9.45 14.96
N ALA A 2 25.57 10.05 14.33
CA ALA A 2 25.36 10.96 13.21
C ALA A 2 25.64 10.21 11.91
N LEU A 3 24.82 10.46 10.88
CA LEU A 3 24.99 9.94 9.52
C LEU A 3 25.05 11.12 8.54
N LEU A 4 26.00 11.11 7.64
CA LEU A 4 26.10 12.09 6.57
C LEU A 4 25.88 11.39 5.22
N LEU A 5 24.69 11.59 4.66
CA LEU A 5 24.28 11.09 3.35
C LEU A 5 24.76 12.08 2.29
N LYS A 6 25.75 11.69 1.48
CA LYS A 6 26.41 12.58 0.53
C LYS A 6 26.02 12.34 -0.91
N ASN A 7 25.99 13.42 -1.69
CA ASN A 7 25.86 13.39 -3.14
C ASN A 7 24.56 12.75 -3.67
N ALA A 8 23.51 12.67 -2.83
CA ALA A 8 22.23 12.11 -3.28
C ALA A 8 21.49 13.07 -4.21
N HIS A 9 20.84 12.55 -5.23
CA HIS A 9 19.79 13.30 -5.93
C HIS A 9 18.52 13.26 -5.08
N VAL A 10 18.26 14.34 -4.35
CA VAL A 10 17.07 14.44 -3.49
C VAL A 10 15.87 14.86 -4.31
N VAL A 11 14.73 14.16 -4.13
CA VAL A 11 13.45 14.55 -4.69
C VAL A 11 12.41 14.59 -3.58
N ASP A 12 12.00 15.80 -3.20
CA ASP A 12 10.94 16.05 -2.23
C ASP A 12 10.03 17.20 -2.69
N PRO A 13 8.90 16.88 -3.34
CA PRO A 13 7.99 17.91 -3.83
C PRO A 13 7.30 18.73 -2.72
N ALA A 14 7.24 18.22 -1.48
CA ALA A 14 6.62 18.94 -0.38
C ALA A 14 7.42 20.20 0.06
N VAL A 15 8.72 20.21 -0.24
CA VAL A 15 9.64 21.34 0.04
C VAL A 15 10.30 21.89 -1.23
N GLU A 16 9.76 21.54 -2.41
CA GLU A 16 10.23 21.98 -3.74
C GLU A 16 11.72 21.66 -3.97
N LEU A 17 12.21 20.54 -3.42
CA LEU A 17 13.60 20.11 -3.56
C LEU A 17 13.72 19.03 -4.64
N ASP A 18 14.47 19.34 -5.70
CA ASP A 18 14.86 18.40 -6.77
C ASP A 18 16.29 18.74 -7.22
N GLY A 19 17.27 18.03 -6.64
CA GLY A 19 18.69 18.32 -6.92
C GLY A 19 19.66 17.56 -6.04
N CYS A 20 20.94 17.66 -6.37
CA CYS A 20 22.01 16.98 -5.62
C CYS A 20 22.39 17.80 -4.38
N VAL A 21 22.15 17.21 -3.21
CA VAL A 21 22.52 17.79 -1.90
C VAL A 21 22.97 16.71 -0.93
N ASP A 22 23.61 17.14 0.14
CA ASP A 22 23.96 16.29 1.29
C ASP A 22 22.89 16.43 2.38
N VAL A 23 22.64 15.36 3.12
CA VAL A 23 21.71 15.34 4.27
C VAL A 23 22.44 14.81 5.50
N LEU A 24 22.49 15.62 6.56
CA LEU A 24 23.02 15.24 7.86
C LEU A 24 21.87 14.77 8.76
N VAL A 25 21.98 13.57 9.28
CA VAL A 25 21.04 13.01 10.25
C VAL A 25 21.72 12.89 11.61
N GLU A 26 21.07 13.41 12.66
CA GLU A 26 21.49 13.28 14.05
C GLU A 26 20.37 12.70 14.90
N GLY A 27 20.63 11.54 15.50
CA GLY A 27 19.59 10.80 16.21
C GLY A 27 18.49 10.33 15.27
N ASP A 28 17.26 10.79 15.51
CA ASP A 28 16.08 10.46 14.72
C ASP A 28 15.64 11.57 13.73
N LYS A 29 16.44 12.64 13.61
CA LYS A 29 16.09 13.83 12.85
C LYS A 29 17.12 14.24 11.81
N ILE A 30 16.64 14.92 10.79
CA ILE A 30 17.48 15.65 9.84
C ILE A 30 18.01 16.90 10.54
N ALA A 31 19.34 17.01 10.67
CA ALA A 31 20.02 18.13 11.32
C ALA A 31 20.36 19.24 10.34
N ALA A 32 20.69 18.89 9.09
CA ALA A 32 20.97 19.87 8.03
C ALA A 32 20.75 19.26 6.64
N VAL A 33 20.41 20.12 5.68
CA VAL A 33 20.34 19.81 4.24
C VAL A 33 21.10 20.91 3.50
N GLY A 34 22.00 20.55 2.59
CA GLY A 34 22.78 21.54 1.84
C GLY A 34 23.92 20.91 1.06
N GLU A 35 24.70 21.76 0.38
CA GLU A 35 25.85 21.33 -0.38
C GLU A 35 27.13 21.26 0.49
N ASN A 36 28.00 20.27 0.22
CA ASN A 36 29.32 20.14 0.85
C ASN A 36 29.30 20.11 2.38
N LEU A 37 28.27 19.47 2.97
CA LEU A 37 28.20 19.31 4.43
C LEU A 37 29.37 18.46 4.93
N THR A 38 29.87 18.79 6.12
CA THR A 38 30.92 18.05 6.82
C THR A 38 30.51 17.83 8.29
N CYS A 39 30.79 16.64 8.79
CA CYS A 39 30.63 16.32 10.20
C CYS A 39 31.67 15.26 10.60
N ASP A 40 32.65 15.63 11.41
CA ASP A 40 33.77 14.75 11.77
C ASP A 40 33.35 13.52 12.58
N ALA A 41 32.18 13.58 13.24
CA ALA A 41 31.66 12.50 14.07
C ALA A 41 30.64 11.60 13.33
N ALA A 42 30.34 11.90 12.06
CA ALA A 42 29.31 11.16 11.30
C ALA A 42 29.92 9.98 10.53
N GLU A 43 29.16 8.89 10.45
CA GLU A 43 29.35 7.87 9.41
C GLU A 43 28.95 8.49 8.06
N VAL A 44 29.84 8.43 7.08
CA VAL A 44 29.60 8.98 5.74
C VAL A 44 29.13 7.87 4.81
N ILE A 45 27.97 8.08 4.18
CA ILE A 45 27.39 7.19 3.17
C ILE A 45 27.34 7.94 1.85
N ASP A 46 28.12 7.50 0.87
CA ASP A 46 28.12 8.09 -0.47
C ASP A 46 26.96 7.53 -1.29
N LEU A 47 26.08 8.41 -1.73
CA LEU A 47 24.87 8.12 -2.51
C LEU A 47 24.99 8.63 -3.95
N THR A 48 26.21 8.81 -4.46
CA THR A 48 26.45 9.25 -5.84
C THR A 48 25.68 8.36 -6.82
N GLY A 49 24.85 8.96 -7.69
CA GLY A 49 24.02 8.26 -8.67
C GLY A 49 22.71 7.67 -8.12
N LYS A 50 22.44 7.83 -6.82
CA LYS A 50 21.20 7.35 -6.20
C LYS A 50 20.25 8.50 -5.89
N TYR A 51 18.98 8.16 -5.81
CA TYR A 51 17.92 9.05 -5.37
C TYR A 51 17.67 8.90 -3.87
N LEU A 52 17.39 10.00 -3.20
CA LEU A 52 16.97 10.08 -1.80
C LEU A 52 15.63 10.79 -1.74
N VAL A 53 14.63 10.15 -1.15
CA VAL A 53 13.26 10.66 -1.06
C VAL A 53 12.72 10.54 0.38
N PRO A 54 11.69 11.31 0.75
CA PRO A 54 10.92 11.03 1.97
C PRO A 54 10.50 9.55 2.00
N GLY A 55 10.57 8.94 3.15
CA GLY A 55 10.30 7.51 3.31
C GLY A 55 8.96 7.08 2.74
N LEU A 56 8.97 6.05 1.88
CA LEU A 56 7.76 5.51 1.28
C LEU A 56 6.85 4.90 2.33
N VAL A 57 5.54 5.01 2.12
CA VAL A 57 4.50 4.42 2.98
C VAL A 57 3.52 3.64 2.12
N ASP A 58 3.31 2.38 2.48
CA ASP A 58 2.26 1.57 1.89
C ASP A 58 1.03 1.58 2.79
N MET A 59 -0.08 2.04 2.26
CA MET A 59 -1.29 2.19 3.06
C MET A 59 -2.22 0.97 3.04
N HIS A 60 -1.80 -0.13 2.41
CA HIS A 60 -2.60 -1.35 2.31
C HIS A 60 -1.72 -2.61 2.34
N VAL A 61 -1.54 -3.20 3.54
CA VAL A 61 -0.68 -4.37 3.74
C VAL A 61 -1.30 -5.35 4.74
N HIS A 62 -1.22 -6.65 4.45
CA HIS A 62 -1.63 -7.71 5.36
C HIS A 62 -0.42 -8.31 6.09
N LEU A 63 -0.17 -7.89 7.33
CA LEU A 63 0.92 -8.41 8.15
C LEU A 63 0.63 -9.79 8.77
N ARG A 64 -0.62 -10.28 8.65
CA ARG A 64 -1.08 -11.60 9.09
C ARG A 64 -1.05 -11.85 10.58
N GLU A 65 -0.20 -11.21 11.35
CA GLU A 65 -0.12 -11.31 12.81
C GLU A 65 -1.00 -10.22 13.48
N PRO A 66 -1.83 -10.63 14.49
CA PRO A 66 -1.92 -11.94 15.12
C PRO A 66 -2.77 -12.96 14.34
N GLY A 67 -2.41 -14.24 14.50
CA GLY A 67 -3.26 -15.41 14.26
C GLY A 67 -3.10 -16.11 12.92
N PHE A 68 -2.32 -15.57 11.99
CA PHE A 68 -2.02 -16.19 10.70
C PHE A 68 -0.52 -16.19 10.38
N GLU A 69 0.31 -16.33 11.41
CA GLU A 69 1.78 -16.22 11.34
C GLU A 69 2.41 -17.26 10.40
N ALA A 70 1.70 -18.35 10.10
CA ALA A 70 2.15 -19.32 9.10
C ALA A 70 2.20 -18.78 7.66
N LYS A 71 1.56 -17.63 7.40
CA LYS A 71 1.56 -16.95 6.10
C LYS A 71 2.55 -15.78 6.06
N GLY A 72 2.84 -15.19 7.21
CA GLY A 72 3.67 -14.03 7.43
C GLY A 72 3.44 -13.48 8.84
N ASP A 73 4.39 -12.75 9.37
CA ASP A 73 4.31 -12.07 10.66
C ASP A 73 4.80 -10.63 10.55
N ILE A 74 4.67 -9.87 11.63
CA ILE A 74 5.08 -8.45 11.64
C ILE A 74 6.58 -8.29 11.36
N GLU A 75 7.42 -9.21 11.84
CA GLU A 75 8.87 -9.15 11.61
C GLU A 75 9.21 -9.37 10.13
N SER A 76 8.75 -10.47 9.54
CA SER A 76 9.04 -10.84 8.15
C SER A 76 8.44 -9.87 7.14
N GLU A 77 7.19 -9.41 7.35
CA GLU A 77 6.54 -8.55 6.36
C GLU A 77 6.99 -7.08 6.49
N THR A 78 7.43 -6.63 7.68
CA THR A 78 8.12 -5.33 7.80
C THR A 78 9.54 -5.37 7.26
N ALA A 79 10.21 -6.55 7.28
CA ALA A 79 11.48 -6.76 6.58
C ALA A 79 11.29 -6.66 5.05
N ALA A 80 10.23 -7.29 4.51
CA ALA A 80 9.85 -7.16 3.10
C ALA A 80 9.53 -5.71 2.72
N ALA A 81 8.84 -4.97 3.61
CA ALA A 81 8.57 -3.55 3.42
C ALA A 81 9.87 -2.73 3.33
N ALA A 82 10.79 -2.92 4.28
CA ALA A 82 12.09 -2.24 4.25
C ALA A 82 12.89 -2.61 2.99
N HIS A 83 12.87 -3.90 2.58
CA HIS A 83 13.51 -4.37 1.35
C HIS A 83 12.91 -3.72 0.09
N GLY A 84 11.59 -3.51 0.08
CA GLY A 84 10.87 -2.77 -0.97
C GLY A 84 11.06 -1.26 -0.96
N GLY A 85 11.73 -0.70 0.06
CA GLY A 85 11.97 0.74 0.19
C GLY A 85 10.98 1.47 1.10
N PHE A 86 10.08 0.76 1.79
CA PHE A 86 9.07 1.38 2.63
C PHE A 86 9.58 1.63 4.06
N THR A 87 9.33 2.83 4.58
CA THR A 87 9.60 3.22 5.97
C THR A 87 8.41 3.02 6.88
N GLY A 88 7.24 2.75 6.30
CA GLY A 88 6.02 2.52 7.05
C GLY A 88 4.95 1.79 6.24
N VAL A 89 4.11 1.04 6.95
CA VAL A 89 3.00 0.28 6.36
C VAL A 89 1.74 0.45 7.20
N CYS A 90 0.56 0.52 6.55
CA CYS A 90 -0.73 0.45 7.23
C CYS A 90 -1.25 -0.99 7.18
N SER A 91 -1.40 -1.61 8.35
CA SER A 91 -1.84 -3.01 8.45
C SER A 91 -3.36 -3.13 8.43
N MET A 92 -3.88 -4.06 7.61
CA MET A 92 -5.32 -4.35 7.53
C MET A 92 -5.81 -5.15 8.74
N PRO A 93 -7.11 -5.00 9.14
CA PRO A 93 -7.64 -5.50 10.40
C PRO A 93 -8.06 -6.97 10.38
N ASN A 94 -7.98 -7.66 9.24
CA ASN A 94 -8.45 -9.04 9.04
C ASN A 94 -7.49 -10.09 9.64
N THR A 95 -7.12 -9.87 10.88
CA THR A 95 -6.29 -10.73 11.73
C THR A 95 -7.16 -11.68 12.59
N LYS A 96 -6.55 -12.50 13.44
CA LYS A 96 -7.26 -13.40 14.37
C LYS A 96 -6.62 -13.39 15.76
N PRO A 97 -7.21 -12.67 16.73
CA PRO A 97 -8.48 -11.95 16.64
C PRO A 97 -8.44 -10.79 15.64
N VAL A 98 -9.62 -10.41 15.13
CA VAL A 98 -9.78 -9.22 14.29
C VAL A 98 -9.35 -7.98 15.07
N THR A 99 -8.72 -7.01 14.38
CA THR A 99 -8.34 -5.73 14.98
C THR A 99 -9.59 -4.83 15.12
N ASP A 100 -10.47 -5.15 16.08
CA ASP A 100 -11.73 -4.47 16.32
C ASP A 100 -11.85 -3.83 17.72
N ASN A 101 -10.74 -3.78 18.46
CA ASN A 101 -10.59 -3.17 19.79
C ASN A 101 -9.15 -2.73 20.04
N GLY A 102 -8.95 -1.87 21.05
CA GLY A 102 -7.64 -1.29 21.38
C GLY A 102 -6.58 -2.29 21.83
N VAL A 103 -6.97 -3.42 22.41
CA VAL A 103 -6.01 -4.45 22.88
C VAL A 103 -5.24 -5.06 21.70
N VAL A 104 -5.93 -5.33 20.58
CA VAL A 104 -5.29 -5.88 19.37
C VAL A 104 -4.42 -4.81 18.71
N VAL A 105 -4.87 -3.55 18.68
CA VAL A 105 -4.06 -2.42 18.17
C VAL A 105 -2.77 -2.30 18.96
N GLU A 106 -2.84 -2.33 20.30
CA GLU A 106 -1.67 -2.25 21.18
C GLU A 106 -0.72 -3.44 20.98
N TYR A 107 -1.27 -4.65 20.81
CA TYR A 107 -0.47 -5.84 20.50
C TYR A 107 0.36 -5.62 19.24
N ILE A 108 -0.29 -5.25 18.13
CA ILE A 108 0.39 -5.02 16.83
C ILE A 108 1.51 -3.98 16.99
N LYS A 109 1.22 -2.85 17.65
CA LYS A 109 2.22 -1.79 17.88
C LYS A 109 3.38 -2.25 18.76
N SER A 110 3.10 -3.03 19.81
CA SER A 110 4.12 -3.54 20.71
C SER A 110 5.06 -4.52 20.00
N VAL A 111 4.53 -5.42 19.16
CA VAL A 111 5.34 -6.34 18.36
C VAL A 111 6.16 -5.58 17.32
N ALA A 112 5.53 -4.64 16.61
CA ALA A 112 6.22 -3.79 15.62
C ALA A 112 7.35 -2.96 16.25
N ALA A 113 7.15 -2.41 17.45
CA ALA A 113 8.18 -1.68 18.15
C ALA A 113 9.37 -2.56 18.58
N ALA A 114 9.13 -3.85 18.88
CA ALA A 114 10.14 -4.79 19.32
C ALA A 114 10.94 -5.42 18.17
N LYS A 115 10.31 -5.71 17.04
CA LYS A 115 10.85 -6.53 15.98
C LYS A 115 10.75 -5.92 14.57
N GLY A 116 9.94 -4.88 14.39
CA GLY A 116 9.66 -4.31 13.07
C GLY A 116 10.85 -3.60 12.45
N HIS A 117 10.97 -3.74 11.12
CA HIS A 117 11.98 -3.07 10.30
C HIS A 117 11.48 -1.76 9.70
N CYS A 118 10.17 -1.50 9.77
CA CYS A 118 9.55 -0.22 9.42
C CYS A 118 8.45 0.14 10.42
N ARG A 119 7.87 1.34 10.30
CA ARG A 119 6.72 1.74 11.14
C ARG A 119 5.48 0.96 10.75
N VAL A 120 4.69 0.54 11.73
CA VAL A 120 3.39 -0.09 11.51
C VAL A 120 2.30 0.83 12.04
N TYR A 121 1.35 1.15 11.17
CA TYR A 121 0.17 1.96 11.44
C TYR A 121 -1.08 1.08 11.36
N PRO A 122 -1.62 0.57 12.48
CA PRO A 122 -2.77 -0.32 12.43
C PRO A 122 -4.02 0.41 11.96
N SER A 123 -4.77 -0.20 11.02
CA SER A 123 -6.17 0.12 10.80
C SER A 123 -7.05 -0.73 11.73
N GLY A 124 -8.22 -0.23 12.06
CA GLY A 124 -9.22 -0.94 12.86
C GLY A 124 -10.44 -1.34 12.03
N ALA A 125 -11.07 -2.45 12.39
CA ALA A 125 -12.32 -2.86 11.78
C ALA A 125 -13.44 -1.83 12.02
N MET A 126 -14.28 -1.56 11.01
CA MET A 126 -15.51 -0.77 11.18
C MET A 126 -16.56 -1.52 12.02
N THR A 127 -16.60 -2.85 11.84
CA THR A 127 -17.57 -3.71 12.51
C THR A 127 -16.91 -4.83 13.30
N LYS A 128 -17.54 -5.24 14.40
CA LYS A 128 -17.03 -6.32 15.26
C LYS A 128 -16.90 -7.63 14.47
N GLY A 129 -15.66 -8.15 14.46
CA GLY A 129 -15.34 -9.39 13.77
C GLY A 129 -15.52 -9.33 12.26
N LEU A 130 -15.56 -8.14 11.64
CA LEU A 130 -15.79 -7.90 10.19
C LEU A 130 -17.14 -8.47 9.70
N LYS A 131 -18.18 -8.48 10.57
CA LYS A 131 -19.46 -9.13 10.27
C LYS A 131 -20.54 -8.19 9.70
N GLY A 132 -20.26 -6.89 9.64
CA GLY A 132 -21.25 -5.92 9.16
C GLY A 132 -22.50 -5.76 10.06
N GLU A 133 -22.50 -6.26 11.29
CA GLU A 133 -23.67 -6.31 12.17
C GLU A 133 -23.64 -5.26 13.29
N ILE A 134 -22.49 -5.08 13.93
CA ILE A 134 -22.29 -4.23 15.12
C ILE A 134 -21.06 -3.37 14.90
N ILE A 135 -21.14 -2.08 15.18
CA ILE A 135 -20.00 -1.16 15.15
C ILE A 135 -18.93 -1.63 16.16
N SER A 136 -17.67 -1.55 15.76
CA SER A 136 -16.49 -1.85 16.60
C SER A 136 -16.25 -0.76 17.64
N GLU A 137 -15.25 -0.98 18.50
CA GLU A 137 -14.84 -0.01 19.53
C GLU A 137 -13.89 1.05 18.94
N MET A 138 -14.38 1.84 17.94
CA MET A 138 -13.56 2.80 17.18
C MET A 138 -12.81 3.79 18.08
N GLY A 139 -13.47 4.32 19.11
CA GLY A 139 -12.83 5.27 20.05
C GLY A 139 -11.66 4.65 20.80
N ASP A 140 -11.84 3.44 21.33
CA ASP A 140 -10.80 2.67 22.01
C ASP A 140 -9.61 2.39 21.06
N MET A 141 -9.89 1.99 19.83
CA MET A 141 -8.82 1.76 18.83
C MET A 141 -8.04 3.03 18.51
N VAL A 142 -8.69 4.19 18.41
CA VAL A 142 -8.02 5.47 18.15
C VAL A 142 -7.14 5.88 19.34
N GLU A 143 -7.60 5.69 20.58
CA GLU A 143 -6.80 5.96 21.78
C GLU A 143 -5.53 5.12 21.82
N HIS A 144 -5.56 3.89 21.27
CA HIS A 144 -4.40 3.01 21.12
C HIS A 144 -3.57 3.26 19.85
N GLY A 145 -3.99 4.19 18.98
CA GLY A 145 -3.21 4.66 17.81
C GLY A 145 -3.61 4.06 16.47
N CYS A 146 -4.84 3.57 16.34
CA CYS A 146 -5.43 3.24 15.03
C CYS A 146 -5.48 4.47 14.14
N VAL A 147 -5.12 4.33 12.85
CA VAL A 147 -5.01 5.44 11.90
C VAL A 147 -6.16 5.52 10.90
N ALA A 148 -6.87 4.43 10.65
CA ALA A 148 -7.95 4.32 9.67
C ALA A 148 -8.95 3.25 10.10
N PHE A 149 -10.14 3.22 9.47
CA PHE A 149 -11.14 2.18 9.69
C PHE A 149 -11.47 1.48 8.38
N THR A 150 -11.49 0.14 8.39
CA THR A 150 -11.83 -0.67 7.23
C THR A 150 -12.38 -2.04 7.64
N ASP A 151 -13.30 -2.62 6.87
CA ASP A 151 -13.65 -4.03 6.94
C ASP A 151 -13.04 -4.77 5.73
N ASP A 152 -11.73 -4.51 5.50
CA ASP A 152 -11.02 -5.04 4.35
C ASP A 152 -11.13 -6.56 4.20
N GLY A 153 -11.28 -6.98 2.93
CA GLY A 153 -11.51 -8.35 2.50
C GLY A 153 -12.98 -8.75 2.37
N HIS A 154 -13.93 -7.96 2.93
CA HIS A 154 -15.38 -8.23 2.86
C HIS A 154 -16.21 -6.99 2.55
N GLY A 155 -15.76 -5.81 2.98
CA GLY A 155 -16.54 -4.58 2.93
C GLY A 155 -17.80 -4.62 3.82
N VAL A 156 -18.34 -3.47 4.17
CA VAL A 156 -19.60 -3.39 4.93
C VAL A 156 -20.76 -3.50 3.96
N GLN A 157 -21.46 -4.65 3.94
CA GLN A 157 -22.55 -4.90 2.99
C GLN A 157 -23.78 -4.03 3.23
N GLY A 158 -24.14 -3.78 4.47
CA GLY A 158 -25.33 -3.01 4.83
C GLY A 158 -25.10 -1.49 4.75
N ALA A 159 -25.75 -0.78 3.80
CA ALA A 159 -25.68 0.68 3.68
C ALA A 159 -26.04 1.42 4.99
N GLY A 160 -27.03 0.93 5.75
CA GLY A 160 -27.40 1.48 7.05
C GLY A 160 -26.34 1.25 8.14
N MET A 161 -25.56 0.17 8.06
CA MET A 161 -24.43 -0.09 8.96
C MET A 161 -23.26 0.84 8.62
N LEU A 162 -22.89 0.93 7.35
CA LEU A 162 -21.82 1.82 6.89
C LEU A 162 -22.12 3.28 7.28
N ARG A 163 -23.36 3.74 7.06
CA ARG A 163 -23.78 5.06 7.51
C ARG A 163 -23.56 5.26 9.02
N ARG A 164 -24.01 4.33 9.85
CA ARG A 164 -23.82 4.42 11.31
C ARG A 164 -22.35 4.42 11.71
N ALA A 165 -21.53 3.60 11.06
CA ALA A 165 -20.08 3.57 11.29
C ALA A 165 -19.45 4.91 10.93
N MET A 166 -19.77 5.49 9.78
CA MET A 166 -19.28 6.80 9.34
C MET A 166 -19.79 7.95 10.21
N ASP A 167 -21.12 7.98 10.53
CA ASP A 167 -21.71 9.00 11.41
C ASP A 167 -21.03 9.02 12.79
N TYR A 168 -20.72 7.86 13.35
CA TYR A 168 -20.04 7.74 14.64
C TYR A 168 -18.52 8.03 14.51
N GLY A 169 -17.85 7.37 13.57
CA GLY A 169 -16.38 7.36 13.53
C GLY A 169 -15.76 8.64 12.94
N GLN A 170 -16.51 9.46 12.18
CA GLN A 170 -16.01 10.73 11.65
C GLN A 170 -15.55 11.72 12.73
N MET A 171 -16.11 11.63 13.94
CA MET A 171 -15.69 12.46 15.07
C MET A 171 -14.22 12.30 15.46
N PHE A 172 -13.61 11.18 15.11
CA PHE A 172 -12.19 10.90 15.35
C PHE A 172 -11.28 11.43 14.23
N GLY A 173 -11.83 12.00 13.15
CA GLY A 173 -11.08 12.58 12.04
C GLY A 173 -10.32 11.58 11.17
N LYS A 174 -10.55 10.27 11.39
CA LYS A 174 -9.90 9.19 10.63
C LYS A 174 -10.61 8.93 9.31
N VAL A 175 -9.88 8.37 8.35
CA VAL A 175 -10.40 7.94 7.05
C VAL A 175 -11.10 6.59 7.17
N PHE A 176 -12.20 6.43 6.44
CA PHE A 176 -12.84 5.13 6.19
C PHE A 176 -12.34 4.59 4.87
N MET A 177 -11.70 3.42 4.90
CA MET A 177 -11.17 2.76 3.71
C MET A 177 -12.12 1.63 3.33
N SER A 178 -12.58 1.61 2.09
CA SER A 178 -13.60 0.66 1.63
C SER A 178 -13.02 -0.32 0.63
N HIS A 179 -13.00 -1.61 1.00
CA HIS A 179 -12.90 -2.73 0.09
C HIS A 179 -14.27 -2.90 -0.56
N CYS A 180 -14.39 -2.47 -1.82
CA CYS A 180 -15.67 -2.40 -2.49
C CYS A 180 -16.01 -3.71 -3.18
N GLN A 181 -16.93 -4.47 -2.58
CA GLN A 181 -17.39 -5.76 -3.09
C GLN A 181 -18.84 -5.99 -2.65
N ASP A 182 -19.79 -5.99 -3.58
CA ASP A 182 -21.16 -6.45 -3.33
C ASP A 182 -21.16 -7.98 -3.35
N GLU A 183 -21.23 -8.60 -2.16
CA GLU A 183 -21.10 -10.05 -1.99
C GLU A 183 -22.23 -10.82 -2.67
N ASP A 184 -23.45 -10.28 -2.71
CA ASP A 184 -24.60 -10.94 -3.35
C ASP A 184 -24.41 -11.01 -4.87
N LEU A 185 -23.83 -9.96 -5.48
CA LEU A 185 -23.59 -9.90 -6.92
C LEU A 185 -22.37 -10.71 -7.33
N VAL A 186 -21.31 -10.67 -6.53
CA VAL A 186 -20.05 -11.36 -6.80
C VAL A 186 -20.17 -12.87 -6.60
N GLY A 187 -20.90 -13.30 -5.56
CA GLY A 187 -21.05 -14.71 -5.21
C GLY A 187 -19.69 -15.41 -5.05
N ASP A 188 -19.55 -16.58 -5.67
CA ASP A 188 -18.32 -17.39 -5.67
C ASP A 188 -17.37 -17.06 -6.86
N GLY A 189 -17.45 -15.85 -7.41
CA GLY A 189 -16.60 -15.38 -8.52
C GLY A 189 -15.11 -15.53 -8.21
N GLN A 190 -14.33 -16.00 -9.19
CA GLN A 190 -12.91 -16.33 -9.01
C GLN A 190 -11.98 -15.39 -9.78
N ILE A 191 -12.43 -14.93 -10.94
CA ILE A 191 -11.72 -14.03 -11.85
C ILE A 191 -12.69 -13.05 -12.48
N ASN A 192 -12.21 -12.04 -13.16
CA ASN A 192 -13.07 -11.08 -13.86
C ASN A 192 -14.09 -11.79 -14.77
N GLU A 193 -15.36 -11.38 -14.69
CA GLU A 193 -16.39 -11.93 -15.56
C GLU A 193 -16.19 -11.43 -16.99
N GLY A 194 -16.04 -12.37 -17.94
CA GLY A 194 -15.79 -12.02 -19.32
C GLY A 194 -15.40 -13.20 -20.19
N ALA A 195 -14.67 -12.89 -21.25
CA ALA A 195 -14.21 -13.90 -22.22
C ALA A 195 -13.19 -14.87 -21.61
N VAL A 196 -12.34 -14.40 -20.69
CA VAL A 196 -11.32 -15.23 -20.04
C VAL A 196 -11.96 -16.21 -19.08
N SER A 197 -12.87 -15.77 -18.21
CA SER A 197 -13.59 -16.66 -17.28
C SER A 197 -14.39 -17.74 -18.01
N THR A 198 -15.08 -17.36 -19.10
CA THR A 198 -15.82 -18.30 -19.94
C THR A 198 -14.88 -19.34 -20.59
N ARG A 199 -13.74 -18.89 -21.14
CA ARG A 199 -12.75 -19.75 -21.79
C ARG A 199 -12.14 -20.76 -20.83
N LEU A 200 -11.86 -20.33 -19.58
CA LEU A 200 -11.23 -21.14 -18.55
C LEU A 200 -12.22 -21.99 -17.75
N GLY A 201 -13.52 -21.75 -17.88
CA GLY A 201 -14.56 -22.41 -17.11
C GLY A 201 -14.58 -22.02 -15.62
N LEU A 202 -14.03 -20.84 -15.28
CA LEU A 202 -14.02 -20.30 -13.93
C LEU A 202 -15.21 -19.37 -13.73
N LEU A 203 -15.74 -19.32 -12.50
CA LEU A 203 -16.83 -18.41 -12.17
C LEU A 203 -16.39 -16.96 -12.28
N GLY A 204 -17.18 -16.17 -13.00
CA GLY A 204 -16.95 -14.75 -13.21
C GLY A 204 -17.26 -13.92 -11.97
N TRP A 205 -16.49 -12.87 -11.75
CA TRP A 205 -16.69 -11.82 -10.75
C TRP A 205 -17.02 -10.53 -11.49
N PRO A 206 -18.31 -10.13 -11.57
CA PRO A 206 -18.71 -8.99 -12.39
C PRO A 206 -18.13 -7.67 -11.88
N ALA A 207 -17.68 -6.81 -12.78
CA ALA A 207 -17.12 -5.49 -12.44
C ALA A 207 -18.12 -4.64 -11.63
N GLU A 208 -19.40 -4.80 -11.91
CA GLU A 208 -20.49 -4.14 -11.22
C GLU A 208 -20.55 -4.44 -9.72
N GLY A 209 -19.98 -5.57 -9.26
CA GLY A 209 -19.88 -5.88 -7.84
C GLY A 209 -18.99 -4.89 -7.07
N GLU A 210 -17.93 -4.39 -7.70
CA GLU A 210 -17.10 -3.30 -7.17
C GLU A 210 -17.78 -1.93 -7.38
N GLU A 211 -18.24 -1.65 -8.60
CA GLU A 211 -18.78 -0.36 -9.01
C GLU A 211 -20.02 0.07 -8.20
N LEU A 212 -20.95 -0.87 -7.94
CA LEU A 212 -22.15 -0.58 -7.14
C LEU A 212 -21.79 -0.20 -5.72
N GLN A 213 -20.81 -0.87 -5.12
CA GLN A 213 -20.40 -0.54 -3.76
C GLN A 213 -19.62 0.79 -3.72
N ILE A 214 -18.74 1.08 -4.69
CA ILE A 214 -18.09 2.39 -4.82
C ILE A 214 -19.16 3.50 -4.87
N MET A 215 -20.15 3.37 -5.75
CA MET A 215 -21.22 4.37 -5.88
C MET A 215 -21.99 4.55 -4.57
N ARG A 216 -22.39 3.44 -3.91
CA ARG A 216 -23.08 3.45 -2.62
C ARG A 216 -22.27 4.17 -1.55
N ASP A 217 -20.99 3.84 -1.44
CA ASP A 217 -20.12 4.34 -0.38
C ASP A 217 -19.82 5.83 -0.56
N ILE A 218 -19.64 6.29 -1.80
CA ILE A 218 -19.54 7.72 -2.12
C ILE A 218 -20.82 8.47 -1.70
N MET A 219 -22.00 7.92 -1.99
CA MET A 219 -23.27 8.57 -1.57
C MET A 219 -23.42 8.64 -0.05
N ILE A 220 -22.93 7.63 0.67
CA ILE A 220 -22.97 7.64 2.15
C ILE A 220 -21.92 8.61 2.70
N ALA A 221 -20.74 8.69 2.12
CA ALA A 221 -19.73 9.68 2.48
C ALA A 221 -20.23 11.12 2.23
N GLU A 222 -20.91 11.37 1.10
CA GLU A 222 -21.56 12.67 0.82
C GLU A 222 -22.65 13.01 1.86
N LEU A 223 -23.43 12.02 2.29
CA LEU A 223 -24.49 12.18 3.29
C LEU A 223 -23.93 12.50 4.69
N THR A 224 -22.85 11.83 5.08
CA THR A 224 -22.26 11.90 6.44
C THR A 224 -21.18 12.96 6.57
N GLY A 225 -20.52 13.34 5.48
CA GLY A 225 -19.33 14.20 5.50
C GLY A 225 -18.04 13.45 5.89
N ALA A 226 -18.07 12.13 5.98
CA ALA A 226 -16.92 11.32 6.35
C ALA A 226 -15.88 11.29 5.22
N LYS A 227 -14.59 11.19 5.60
CA LYS A 227 -13.50 10.95 4.64
C LYS A 227 -13.56 9.50 4.16
N LEU A 228 -13.66 9.30 2.86
CA LEU A 228 -13.72 7.98 2.24
C LEU A 228 -12.49 7.74 1.37
N HIS A 229 -11.90 6.57 1.49
CA HIS A 229 -10.85 6.09 0.61
C HIS A 229 -11.28 4.77 -0.03
N ILE A 230 -11.28 4.70 -1.36
CA ILE A 230 -11.57 3.47 -2.10
C ILE A 230 -10.25 2.70 -2.23
N GLN A 231 -10.21 1.51 -1.60
CA GLN A 231 -9.06 0.62 -1.65
C GLN A 231 -8.94 -0.05 -3.03
N HIS A 232 -7.71 -0.34 -3.46
CA HIS A 232 -7.33 -1.14 -4.64
C HIS A 232 -8.32 -1.07 -5.80
N ILE A 233 -8.71 0.14 -6.24
CA ILE A 233 -9.66 0.32 -7.34
C ILE A 233 -9.20 -0.42 -8.59
N SER A 234 -10.11 -1.18 -9.23
CA SER A 234 -9.75 -2.05 -10.34
C SER A 234 -10.49 -1.75 -11.65
N THR A 235 -11.58 -0.99 -11.63
CA THR A 235 -12.42 -0.74 -12.80
C THR A 235 -12.36 0.70 -13.30
N ALA A 236 -12.39 0.89 -14.62
CA ALA A 236 -12.45 2.21 -15.27
C ALA A 236 -13.67 3.03 -14.81
N LYS A 237 -14.83 2.39 -14.71
CA LYS A 237 -16.07 3.05 -14.31
C LYS A 237 -16.10 3.41 -12.83
N GLY A 238 -15.51 2.56 -11.96
CA GLY A 238 -15.31 2.90 -10.55
C GLY A 238 -14.43 4.14 -10.40
N LEU A 239 -13.33 4.23 -11.18
CA LEU A 239 -12.45 5.40 -11.21
C LEU A 239 -13.18 6.67 -11.68
N ASP A 240 -14.07 6.58 -12.69
CA ASP A 240 -14.89 7.71 -13.14
C ASP A 240 -15.85 8.20 -12.04
N MET A 241 -16.38 7.30 -11.21
CA MET A 241 -17.19 7.68 -10.05
C MET A 241 -16.37 8.45 -9.00
N VAL A 242 -15.14 8.00 -8.72
CA VAL A 242 -14.21 8.74 -7.83
C VAL A 242 -13.88 10.11 -8.41
N ARG A 243 -13.56 10.19 -9.70
CA ARG A 243 -13.29 11.45 -10.41
C ARG A 243 -14.46 12.43 -10.29
N ALA A 244 -15.68 11.93 -10.49
CA ALA A 244 -16.90 12.74 -10.34
C ALA A 244 -17.13 13.21 -8.89
N ALA A 245 -16.83 12.37 -7.89
CA ALA A 245 -16.91 12.74 -6.47
C ALA A 245 -15.89 13.84 -6.11
N LYS A 246 -14.64 13.71 -6.56
CA LYS A 246 -13.60 14.74 -6.38
C LYS A 246 -13.98 16.06 -7.04
N ALA A 247 -14.53 16.01 -8.26
CA ALA A 247 -15.00 17.22 -8.96
C ALA A 247 -16.12 17.97 -8.22
N LYS A 248 -16.89 17.29 -7.39
CA LYS A 248 -17.87 17.89 -6.47
C LYS A 248 -17.25 18.43 -5.16
N GLY A 249 -15.95 18.21 -4.94
CA GLY A 249 -15.27 18.59 -3.69
C GLY A 249 -15.55 17.66 -2.51
N LEU A 250 -16.00 16.42 -2.76
CA LEU A 250 -16.18 15.44 -1.70
C LEU A 250 -14.83 14.93 -1.19
N PRO A 251 -14.69 14.61 0.10
CA PRO A 251 -13.47 14.08 0.69
C PRO A 251 -13.29 12.59 0.35
N VAL A 252 -13.18 12.30 -0.94
CA VAL A 252 -13.02 10.94 -1.50
C VAL A 252 -11.66 10.82 -2.15
N THR A 253 -10.93 9.77 -1.81
CA THR A 253 -9.64 9.40 -2.40
C THR A 253 -9.66 7.94 -2.84
N CYS A 254 -8.69 7.51 -3.64
CA CYS A 254 -8.52 6.10 -3.99
C CYS A 254 -7.06 5.72 -4.18
N GLU A 255 -6.78 4.43 -4.03
CA GLU A 255 -5.50 3.81 -4.34
C GLU A 255 -5.64 2.83 -5.50
N ALA A 256 -4.55 2.63 -6.24
CA ALA A 256 -4.41 1.56 -7.21
C ALA A 256 -3.20 0.70 -6.85
N THR A 257 -3.29 -0.60 -7.13
CA THR A 257 -2.17 -1.51 -6.86
C THR A 257 -1.31 -1.73 -8.11
N PRO A 258 -0.01 -2.02 -7.96
CA PRO A 258 0.84 -2.35 -9.10
C PRO A 258 0.29 -3.50 -9.95
N HIS A 259 -0.36 -4.49 -9.33
CA HIS A 259 -0.90 -5.61 -10.10
C HIS A 259 -2.15 -5.22 -10.92
N HIS A 260 -3.02 -4.31 -10.44
CA HIS A 260 -4.12 -3.79 -11.25
C HIS A 260 -3.66 -2.79 -12.33
N LEU A 261 -2.54 -2.12 -12.12
CA LEU A 261 -1.95 -1.21 -13.13
C LEU A 261 -1.23 -1.96 -14.26
N PHE A 262 -0.56 -3.09 -13.97
CA PHE A 262 0.40 -3.68 -14.90
C PHE A 262 0.12 -5.14 -15.28
N LEU A 263 -0.91 -5.77 -14.71
CA LEU A 263 -1.43 -7.07 -15.11
C LEU A 263 -2.89 -6.95 -15.56
N THR A 264 -3.31 -7.92 -16.37
CA THR A 264 -4.70 -8.03 -16.83
C THR A 264 -5.20 -9.46 -16.62
N GLU A 265 -6.50 -9.69 -16.80
CA GLU A 265 -7.11 -11.03 -16.75
C GLU A 265 -6.44 -12.03 -17.71
N ASP A 266 -5.76 -11.55 -18.77
CA ASP A 266 -5.02 -12.41 -19.69
C ASP A 266 -3.77 -13.07 -19.07
N ALA A 267 -3.29 -12.58 -17.91
CA ALA A 267 -2.24 -13.25 -17.15
C ALA A 267 -2.70 -14.62 -16.61
N ILE A 268 -4.01 -14.80 -16.46
CA ILE A 268 -4.61 -16.08 -16.04
C ILE A 268 -4.83 -16.92 -17.29
N ASP A 269 -3.94 -17.85 -17.51
CA ASP A 269 -3.96 -18.75 -18.66
C ASP A 269 -4.39 -20.18 -18.29
N GLY A 270 -4.27 -21.10 -19.21
CA GLY A 270 -4.60 -22.52 -19.00
C GLY A 270 -3.71 -23.26 -17.98
N THR A 271 -2.71 -22.60 -17.37
CA THR A 271 -1.92 -23.17 -16.26
C THR A 271 -2.59 -22.98 -14.90
N TYR A 272 -3.60 -22.11 -14.82
CA TYR A 272 -4.33 -21.77 -13.59
C TYR A 272 -3.39 -21.34 -12.44
N ASN A 273 -2.39 -20.50 -12.75
CA ASN A 273 -1.47 -20.00 -11.76
C ASN A 273 -2.20 -19.16 -10.69
N THR A 274 -2.27 -19.67 -9.48
CA THR A 274 -3.01 -19.07 -8.37
C THR A 274 -2.39 -17.77 -7.86
N CYS A 275 -1.13 -17.45 -8.22
CA CYS A 275 -0.51 -16.18 -7.90
C CYS A 275 -1.25 -14.99 -8.57
N PHE A 276 -2.00 -15.23 -9.66
CA PHE A 276 -2.82 -14.20 -10.30
C PHE A 276 -4.24 -14.11 -9.75
N LYS A 277 -4.60 -14.93 -8.75
CA LYS A 277 -5.89 -14.86 -8.07
C LYS A 277 -5.83 -13.78 -6.97
N VAL A 278 -6.38 -12.60 -7.27
CA VAL A 278 -6.44 -11.43 -6.39
C VAL A 278 -7.88 -10.92 -6.25
N ASN A 279 -8.16 -10.15 -5.23
CA ASN A 279 -9.46 -9.54 -4.97
C ASN A 279 -9.32 -8.03 -4.68
N PRO A 280 -9.85 -7.14 -5.53
CA PRO A 280 -10.61 -7.41 -6.76
C PRO A 280 -9.79 -8.18 -7.80
N PRO A 281 -10.44 -8.92 -8.73
CA PRO A 281 -9.71 -9.67 -9.75
C PRO A 281 -8.98 -8.74 -10.73
N LEU A 282 -7.92 -9.26 -11.35
CA LEU A 282 -7.28 -8.59 -12.49
C LEU A 282 -8.33 -8.37 -13.57
N ARG A 283 -8.44 -7.12 -14.06
CA ARG A 283 -9.46 -6.69 -15.02
C ARG A 283 -8.93 -6.69 -16.46
N THR A 284 -9.68 -6.09 -17.35
CA THR A 284 -9.33 -5.97 -18.76
C THR A 284 -8.16 -4.99 -18.99
N ALA A 285 -7.55 -5.05 -20.17
CA ALA A 285 -6.54 -4.07 -20.56
C ALA A 285 -7.08 -2.63 -20.57
N ALA A 286 -8.36 -2.44 -20.94
CA ALA A 286 -8.99 -1.13 -20.93
C ALA A 286 -9.12 -0.56 -19.49
N ASP A 287 -9.40 -1.42 -18.51
CA ASP A 287 -9.43 -1.01 -17.10
C ASP A 287 -8.03 -0.60 -16.62
N ALA A 288 -7.01 -1.42 -16.88
CA ALA A 288 -5.63 -1.11 -16.51
C ALA A 288 -5.14 0.21 -17.15
N GLU A 289 -5.44 0.42 -18.44
CA GLU A 289 -5.13 1.69 -19.14
C GLU A 289 -5.85 2.89 -18.50
N ALA A 290 -7.11 2.74 -18.08
CA ALA A 290 -7.86 3.79 -17.39
C ALA A 290 -7.26 4.10 -16.02
N LEU A 291 -6.84 3.08 -15.26
CA LEU A 291 -6.16 3.28 -13.97
C LEU A 291 -4.83 4.01 -14.15
N ILE A 292 -4.02 3.64 -15.14
CA ILE A 292 -2.77 4.36 -15.47
C ILE A 292 -3.08 5.82 -15.83
N ALA A 293 -4.11 6.08 -16.63
CA ALA A 293 -4.55 7.45 -16.94
C ALA A 293 -4.95 8.20 -15.65
N GLY A 294 -5.61 7.54 -14.70
CA GLY A 294 -5.96 8.10 -13.39
C GLY A 294 -4.76 8.41 -12.50
N VAL A 295 -3.68 7.64 -12.60
CA VAL A 295 -2.39 7.95 -11.95
C VAL A 295 -1.77 9.22 -12.53
N ILE A 296 -1.85 9.38 -13.86
CA ILE A 296 -1.28 10.52 -14.59
C ILE A 296 -2.09 11.80 -14.32
N ASP A 297 -3.41 11.74 -14.35
CA ASP A 297 -4.30 12.91 -14.21
C ASP A 297 -4.57 13.31 -12.75
N GLY A 298 -4.09 12.51 -11.77
CA GLY A 298 -4.25 12.78 -10.34
C GLY A 298 -5.57 12.29 -9.74
N THR A 299 -6.37 11.51 -10.48
CA THR A 299 -7.58 10.88 -9.92
C THR A 299 -7.22 9.80 -8.91
N VAL A 300 -6.18 9.00 -9.18
CA VAL A 300 -5.57 8.07 -8.22
C VAL A 300 -4.64 8.84 -7.30
N ASP A 301 -4.86 8.75 -5.99
CA ASP A 301 -4.12 9.49 -4.97
C ASP A 301 -2.88 8.75 -4.49
N ALA A 302 -2.96 7.41 -4.37
CA ALA A 302 -1.88 6.61 -3.84
C ALA A 302 -1.66 5.33 -4.67
N ILE A 303 -0.43 4.83 -4.65
CA ILE A 303 -0.10 3.47 -5.06
C ILE A 303 0.17 2.68 -3.79
N ALA A 304 -0.66 1.67 -3.54
CA ALA A 304 -0.53 0.74 -2.42
C ALA A 304 -0.45 -0.70 -2.95
N THR A 305 0.18 -1.61 -2.22
CA THR A 305 0.49 -2.92 -2.79
C THR A 305 -0.62 -3.95 -2.65
N ASP A 306 -1.48 -3.83 -1.65
CA ASP A 306 -2.30 -4.93 -1.18
C ASP A 306 -1.46 -6.20 -0.98
N HIS A 307 -0.31 -6.01 -0.33
CA HIS A 307 0.59 -7.12 -0.03
C HIS A 307 -0.11 -8.15 0.84
N ALA A 308 -0.44 -9.30 0.23
CA ALA A 308 -1.26 -10.35 0.82
C ALA A 308 -0.55 -11.71 0.79
N PRO A 309 0.37 -11.97 1.74
CA PRO A 309 1.12 -13.21 1.80
C PRO A 309 0.23 -14.42 2.10
N HIS A 310 0.47 -15.51 1.39
CA HIS A 310 -0.15 -16.82 1.58
C HIS A 310 0.90 -17.92 1.50
N SER A 311 0.71 -18.97 2.31
CA SER A 311 1.63 -20.11 2.29
C SER A 311 1.62 -20.84 0.95
N ASP A 312 2.76 -21.46 0.61
CA ASP A 312 2.89 -22.28 -0.62
C ASP A 312 1.82 -23.37 -0.69
N TRP A 313 1.48 -23.96 0.46
CA TRP A 313 0.43 -24.97 0.53
C TRP A 313 -0.94 -24.41 0.12
N GLU A 314 -1.30 -23.20 0.55
CA GLU A 314 -2.57 -22.57 0.17
C GLU A 314 -2.60 -22.22 -1.31
N LYS A 315 -1.49 -21.72 -1.85
CA LYS A 315 -1.38 -21.33 -3.26
C LYS A 315 -1.16 -22.52 -4.21
N SER A 316 -0.77 -23.71 -3.71
CA SER A 316 -0.65 -24.93 -4.51
C SER A 316 -1.97 -25.68 -4.72
N ARG A 317 -3.07 -25.19 -4.13
CA ARG A 317 -4.41 -25.77 -4.31
C ARG A 317 -4.95 -25.47 -5.71
N GLU A 318 -6.03 -26.16 -6.08
CA GLU A 318 -6.79 -25.84 -7.28
C GLU A 318 -7.20 -24.35 -7.27
N PHE A 319 -7.26 -23.73 -8.44
CA PHE A 319 -7.49 -22.30 -8.57
C PHE A 319 -8.73 -21.81 -7.79
N GLU A 320 -9.85 -22.56 -7.85
CA GLU A 320 -11.09 -22.26 -7.13
C GLU A 320 -10.91 -22.27 -5.60
N LEU A 321 -10.05 -23.15 -5.09
CA LEU A 321 -9.84 -23.36 -3.65
C LEU A 321 -8.67 -22.54 -3.08
N ALA A 322 -7.81 -22.00 -3.93
CA ALA A 322 -6.72 -21.15 -3.51
C ALA A 322 -7.24 -19.80 -3.00
N PRO A 323 -6.66 -19.22 -1.94
CA PRO A 323 -7.04 -17.89 -1.45
C PRO A 323 -6.67 -16.80 -2.45
N PHE A 324 -7.39 -15.69 -2.41
CA PHE A 324 -7.06 -14.46 -3.10
C PHE A 324 -5.87 -13.77 -2.45
N GLY A 325 -5.02 -13.13 -3.25
CA GLY A 325 -3.92 -12.29 -2.81
C GLY A 325 -2.58 -12.64 -3.44
N MET A 326 -1.71 -11.63 -3.56
CA MET A 326 -0.31 -11.76 -3.94
C MET A 326 0.58 -10.85 -3.09
N THR A 327 1.87 -11.17 -3.02
CA THR A 327 2.87 -10.28 -2.39
C THR A 327 3.28 -9.18 -3.37
N GLY A 328 3.46 -7.94 -2.90
CA GLY A 328 3.70 -6.78 -3.75
C GLY A 328 4.76 -5.79 -3.26
N LEU A 329 5.09 -5.78 -1.95
CA LEU A 329 5.99 -4.78 -1.34
C LEU A 329 7.34 -4.68 -2.07
N GLU A 330 7.98 -5.79 -2.35
CA GLU A 330 9.36 -5.86 -2.86
C GLU A 330 9.48 -5.56 -4.35
N THR A 331 8.37 -5.53 -5.08
CA THR A 331 8.35 -5.23 -6.53
C THR A 331 7.75 -3.86 -6.86
N ALA A 332 7.00 -3.25 -5.92
CA ALA A 332 6.21 -2.05 -6.18
C ALA A 332 7.06 -0.89 -6.73
N LEU A 333 8.19 -0.55 -6.07
CA LEU A 333 9.07 0.53 -6.49
C LEU A 333 9.62 0.29 -7.90
N GLY A 334 10.15 -0.92 -8.17
CA GLY A 334 10.69 -1.30 -9.48
C GLY A 334 9.63 -1.27 -10.57
N LEU A 335 8.40 -1.75 -10.29
CA LEU A 335 7.28 -1.71 -11.22
C LEU A 335 6.88 -0.28 -11.58
N VAL A 336 6.77 0.61 -10.59
CA VAL A 336 6.41 2.02 -10.79
C VAL A 336 7.51 2.75 -11.56
N ILE A 337 8.79 2.56 -11.19
CA ILE A 337 9.91 3.17 -11.93
C ILE A 337 9.92 2.68 -13.37
N THR A 338 9.86 1.38 -13.60
CA THR A 338 9.93 0.79 -14.95
C THR A 338 8.79 1.25 -15.84
N ASN A 339 7.53 1.15 -15.35
CA ASN A 339 6.36 1.29 -16.22
C ASN A 339 5.78 2.71 -16.28
N LEU A 340 6.06 3.54 -15.28
CA LEU A 340 5.53 4.90 -15.23
C LEU A 340 6.63 5.96 -15.37
N VAL A 341 7.71 5.87 -14.58
CA VAL A 341 8.74 6.92 -14.57
C VAL A 341 9.64 6.82 -15.80
N LYS A 342 10.24 5.65 -16.07
CA LYS A 342 11.14 5.45 -17.22
C LYS A 342 10.43 5.57 -18.57
N THR A 343 9.12 5.36 -18.59
CA THR A 343 8.28 5.60 -19.79
C THR A 343 7.85 7.06 -19.95
N GLY A 344 8.18 7.93 -18.99
CA GLY A 344 7.83 9.35 -19.01
C GLY A 344 6.35 9.65 -18.75
N LYS A 345 5.59 8.68 -18.26
CA LYS A 345 4.16 8.87 -17.89
C LYS A 345 4.01 9.74 -16.65
N ILE A 346 4.91 9.59 -15.67
CA ILE A 346 4.99 10.43 -14.48
C ILE A 346 6.45 10.82 -14.20
N THR A 347 6.66 11.85 -13.39
CA THR A 347 7.97 12.25 -12.86
C THR A 347 8.31 11.49 -11.57
N PHE A 348 9.58 11.54 -11.13
CA PHE A 348 9.96 11.06 -9.79
C PHE A 348 9.21 11.84 -8.69
N ALA A 349 9.01 13.14 -8.84
CA ALA A 349 8.22 13.94 -7.90
C ALA A 349 6.80 13.37 -7.75
N ARG A 350 6.12 13.04 -8.87
CA ARG A 350 4.78 12.42 -8.81
C ARG A 350 4.81 11.04 -8.18
N MET A 351 5.83 10.23 -8.42
CA MET A 351 6.02 8.95 -7.73
C MET A 351 6.13 9.13 -6.20
N VAL A 352 6.91 10.11 -5.75
CA VAL A 352 7.06 10.45 -4.33
C VAL A 352 5.72 10.91 -3.74
N GLU A 353 4.94 11.71 -4.46
CA GLU A 353 3.59 12.07 -4.03
C GLU A 353 2.73 10.83 -3.80
N LEU A 354 2.67 9.93 -4.79
CA LEU A 354 1.81 8.72 -4.77
C LEU A 354 2.22 7.68 -3.72
N MET A 355 3.50 7.60 -3.36
CA MET A 355 4.02 6.53 -2.51
C MET A 355 4.54 7.00 -1.15
N ALA A 356 4.66 8.32 -0.92
CA ALA A 356 5.16 8.84 0.36
C ALA A 356 4.25 9.92 0.96
N ILE A 357 3.88 10.94 0.18
CA ILE A 357 3.21 12.14 0.68
C ILE A 357 1.70 11.91 0.86
N GLU A 358 1.02 11.50 -0.22
CA GLU A 358 -0.43 11.31 -0.18
C GLU A 358 -0.89 10.18 0.75
N PRO A 359 -0.21 9.00 0.82
CA PRO A 359 -0.52 8.00 1.83
C PRO A 359 -0.51 8.56 3.26
N ARG A 360 0.48 9.38 3.61
CA ARG A 360 0.55 10.02 4.93
C ARG A 360 -0.60 11.01 5.16
N LYS A 361 -0.96 11.81 4.16
CA LYS A 361 -2.09 12.75 4.24
C LYS A 361 -3.42 12.02 4.43
N ILE A 362 -3.66 10.97 3.65
CA ILE A 362 -4.91 10.19 3.70
C ILE A 362 -5.05 9.54 5.08
N LEU A 363 -4.00 8.90 5.59
CA LEU A 363 -3.98 8.26 6.90
C LEU A 363 -3.93 9.26 8.08
N GLY A 364 -3.74 10.55 7.81
CA GLY A 364 -3.60 11.58 8.85
C GLY A 364 -2.35 11.41 9.70
N LEU A 365 -1.26 10.96 9.08
CA LEU A 365 0.06 10.84 9.68
C LEU A 365 0.85 12.16 9.55
N ASP A 366 1.84 12.32 10.42
CA ASP A 366 2.78 13.43 10.29
C ASP A 366 3.51 13.36 8.95
N GLN A 367 3.63 14.50 8.28
CA GLN A 367 4.39 14.59 7.05
C GLN A 367 5.89 14.44 7.35
N VAL A 368 6.57 13.70 6.51
CA VAL A 368 8.01 13.57 6.51
C VAL A 368 8.55 14.31 5.29
N THR A 369 9.49 15.22 5.52
CA THR A 369 10.13 16.00 4.46
C THR A 369 11.64 15.97 4.62
N ILE A 370 12.38 16.19 3.54
CA ILE A 370 13.84 16.32 3.60
C ILE A 370 14.20 17.78 3.93
N ALA A 371 13.91 18.14 5.19
CA ALA A 371 14.18 19.46 5.75
C ALA A 371 14.68 19.35 7.19
N GLU A 372 15.42 20.38 7.64
CA GLU A 372 15.94 20.46 9.01
C GLU A 372 14.80 20.33 10.04
N GLY A 373 15.01 19.50 11.06
CA GLY A 373 14.07 19.20 12.13
C GLY A 373 13.05 18.10 11.82
N SER A 374 12.91 17.67 10.56
CA SER A 374 12.04 16.56 10.17
C SER A 374 12.58 15.23 10.69
N VAL A 375 11.69 14.27 10.92
CA VAL A 375 12.07 12.89 11.26
C VAL A 375 12.80 12.27 10.07
N ALA A 376 13.89 11.56 10.35
CA ALA A 376 14.72 10.91 9.34
C ALA A 376 14.14 9.52 8.95
N ASP A 377 12.93 9.52 8.38
CA ASP A 377 12.36 8.38 7.67
C ASP A 377 12.65 8.60 6.19
N LEU A 378 13.60 7.87 5.62
CA LEU A 378 14.18 8.16 4.30
C LEU A 378 14.31 6.88 3.49
N THR A 379 14.05 6.98 2.19
CA THR A 379 14.26 5.90 1.22
C THR A 379 15.31 6.32 0.21
N VAL A 380 16.30 5.45 0.00
CA VAL A 380 17.32 5.58 -1.05
C VAL A 380 17.13 4.46 -2.06
N PHE A 381 17.17 4.80 -3.33
CA PHE A 381 17.10 3.81 -4.41
C PHE A 381 18.05 4.15 -5.57
N ASP A 382 18.48 3.11 -6.26
CA ASP A 382 19.14 3.22 -7.56
C ASP A 382 18.08 3.07 -8.66
N ALA A 383 17.87 4.12 -9.44
CA ALA A 383 16.83 4.17 -10.47
C ALA A 383 17.24 3.51 -11.80
N ASP A 384 18.50 3.10 -11.94
CA ASP A 384 19.06 2.59 -13.19
C ASP A 384 19.46 1.11 -13.13
N VAL A 385 19.48 0.52 -11.93
CA VAL A 385 19.78 -0.90 -11.77
C VAL A 385 18.69 -1.75 -12.41
N ALA A 386 19.09 -2.58 -13.39
CA ALA A 386 18.19 -3.56 -14.01
C ALA A 386 18.30 -4.90 -13.28
N TRP A 387 17.18 -5.57 -13.08
CA TRP A 387 17.08 -6.86 -12.41
C TRP A 387 15.88 -7.66 -12.90
N THR A 388 15.95 -8.99 -12.79
CA THR A 388 14.87 -9.92 -13.14
C THR A 388 14.23 -10.42 -11.87
N VAL A 389 12.91 -10.31 -11.77
CA VAL A 389 12.17 -10.74 -10.57
C VAL A 389 12.24 -12.26 -10.39
N SER A 390 12.82 -12.70 -9.28
CA SER A 390 12.97 -14.11 -8.91
C SER A 390 12.58 -14.37 -7.45
N GLU A 391 12.43 -15.62 -7.06
CA GLU A 391 12.12 -16.00 -5.68
C GLU A 391 13.23 -15.60 -4.69
N ASP A 392 14.47 -15.56 -5.16
CA ASP A 392 15.64 -15.20 -4.36
C ASP A 392 15.67 -13.70 -3.99
N ASP A 393 14.87 -12.87 -4.68
CA ASP A 393 14.76 -11.45 -4.41
C ASP A 393 13.81 -11.10 -3.25
N PHE A 394 13.09 -12.08 -2.70
CA PHE A 394 12.07 -11.82 -1.68
C PHE A 394 12.53 -12.26 -0.29
N VAL A 395 12.38 -11.37 0.69
CA VAL A 395 12.55 -11.65 2.12
C VAL A 395 11.22 -11.89 2.83
N SER A 396 10.07 -11.49 2.23
CA SER A 396 8.74 -11.89 2.70
C SER A 396 8.68 -13.39 2.97
N HIS A 397 7.97 -13.77 4.04
CA HIS A 397 7.78 -15.18 4.39
C HIS A 397 7.14 -15.97 3.24
N ALA A 398 6.19 -15.36 2.55
CA ALA A 398 5.49 -15.98 1.41
C ALA A 398 6.06 -15.53 0.06
N LYS A 399 5.98 -16.44 -0.94
CA LYS A 399 6.51 -16.22 -2.29
C LYS A 399 5.41 -16.22 -3.38
N ASN A 400 4.19 -15.82 -3.02
CA ASN A 400 3.04 -15.78 -3.93
C ASN A 400 2.97 -14.47 -4.73
N PHE A 401 3.97 -14.18 -5.56
CA PHE A 401 4.05 -12.97 -6.39
C PHE A 401 3.73 -13.24 -7.87
N GLY A 402 3.13 -12.24 -8.54
CA GLY A 402 2.64 -12.36 -9.92
C GLY A 402 3.62 -11.97 -11.02
N PHE A 403 4.75 -11.33 -10.68
CA PHE A 403 5.67 -10.75 -11.66
C PHE A 403 6.94 -11.57 -11.90
N LYS A 404 6.91 -12.88 -11.66
CA LYS A 404 8.07 -13.76 -11.82
C LYS A 404 8.64 -13.69 -13.25
N GLY A 405 9.94 -13.41 -13.35
CA GLY A 405 10.65 -13.27 -14.62
C GLY A 405 10.49 -11.91 -15.29
N ALA A 406 9.77 -10.95 -14.69
CA ALA A 406 9.69 -9.60 -15.21
C ALA A 406 11.05 -8.89 -15.09
N GLU A 407 11.44 -8.18 -16.16
CA GLU A 407 12.60 -7.31 -16.17
C GLU A 407 12.21 -5.95 -15.61
N LEU A 408 12.76 -5.58 -14.47
CA LEU A 408 12.50 -4.33 -13.81
C LEU A 408 13.74 -3.45 -13.74
N THR A 409 13.52 -2.15 -13.65
CA THR A 409 14.56 -1.14 -13.41
C THR A 409 14.21 -0.38 -12.13
N GLY A 410 15.21 -0.14 -11.30
CA GLY A 410 15.05 0.55 -10.03
C GLY A 410 14.86 -0.39 -8.85
N ARG A 411 15.67 -0.17 -7.79
CA ARG A 411 15.63 -0.97 -6.56
C ARG A 411 16.03 -0.12 -5.36
N ALA A 412 15.37 -0.32 -4.23
CA ALA A 412 15.77 0.27 -2.96
C ALA A 412 17.15 -0.24 -2.55
N THR A 413 18.01 0.65 -2.09
CA THR A 413 19.35 0.30 -1.61
C THR A 413 19.51 0.54 -0.12
N ASP A 414 18.86 1.60 0.40
CA ASP A 414 18.95 1.93 1.82
C ASP A 414 17.62 2.50 2.32
N VAL A 415 17.25 2.15 3.53
CA VAL A 415 16.08 2.66 4.21
C VAL A 415 16.46 3.08 5.61
N PHE A 416 16.02 4.27 6.01
CA PHE A 416 16.22 4.81 7.35
C PHE A 416 14.86 5.06 7.99
N VAL A 417 14.68 4.58 9.22
CA VAL A 417 13.47 4.75 10.02
C VAL A 417 13.87 5.41 11.35
N GLY A 418 13.50 6.68 11.53
CA GLY A 418 13.97 7.46 12.67
C GLY A 418 15.49 7.52 12.75
N GLY A 419 16.17 7.68 11.61
CA GLY A 419 17.62 7.71 11.51
C GLY A 419 18.34 6.37 11.69
N LYS A 420 17.60 5.28 12.01
CA LYS A 420 18.15 3.93 12.06
C LYS A 420 18.09 3.29 10.67
N ARG A 421 19.21 2.80 10.18
CA ARG A 421 19.29 2.12 8.88
C ARG A 421 18.73 0.71 9.03
N THR A 422 17.60 0.42 8.35
CA THR A 422 16.92 -0.89 8.39
C THR A 422 17.11 -1.69 7.09
N LEU A 423 17.53 -1.02 6.02
CA LEU A 423 18.07 -1.63 4.81
C LEU A 423 19.44 -0.99 4.52
N ALA A 424 20.45 -1.81 4.26
CA ALA A 424 21.79 -1.34 3.93
C ALA A 424 22.34 -2.05 2.69
N ASN A 425 22.57 -1.30 1.62
CA ASN A 425 23.05 -1.85 0.33
C ASN A 425 22.17 -3.04 -0.16
N GLY A 426 20.84 -2.94 -0.01
CA GLY A 426 19.89 -3.98 -0.42
C GLY A 426 19.76 -5.15 0.55
N VAL A 427 20.39 -5.09 1.72
CA VAL A 427 20.28 -6.14 2.75
C VAL A 427 19.57 -5.60 3.99
N VAL A 428 18.54 -6.30 4.45
CA VAL A 428 17.78 -5.96 5.67
C VAL A 428 18.69 -6.15 6.89
N CYS A 429 18.65 -5.18 7.83
CA CYS A 429 19.52 -5.10 9.01
C CYS A 429 18.79 -5.42 10.30
#